data_83244dcf214eeba77c4afe6c016b6f82
#
_entry.id   83244dcf214eeba77c4afe6c016b6f82
#
_cell.length_a   1.000
_cell.length_b   1.000
_cell.length_c   1.000
_cell.angle_alpha   90.00
_cell.angle_beta   90.00
_cell.angle_gamma   90.00
#
_symmetry.space_group_name_H-M   'P 1'
#
loop_
_entity.id
_entity.type
_entity.pdbx_description
1 polymer ?
#
loop_
_entity_poly.entity_id
_entity_poly.type
_entity_poly.pdbx_seq_one_letter_code
_entity_poly.pdbx_strand_id
1 'polypeptide(L)'
;MLSMIELGGNIKLDGFQEIDPPAMIIIKKIVGNYVKKFQEQTSSFQELILHLDNSKDSIQVQAKLSGSRDFNSQASDVNLFFAIDKALSQVMGEAQKK
;
A
#
# COMPACT_ATOMS: atom_id res chain seq x y z
N MET A 1 -16.57 -13.70 -2.12
CA MET A 1 -16.77 -12.48 -1.33
C MET A 1 -15.58 -11.58 -1.41
N LEU A 2 -15.80 -10.35 -1.70
CA LEU A 2 -14.73 -9.39 -1.73
C LEU A 2 -14.33 -9.00 -0.33
N SER A 3 -13.06 -8.92 -0.11
CA SER A 3 -12.50 -8.64 1.19
C SER A 3 -11.67 -7.36 1.16
N MET A 4 -12.10 -6.41 0.38
CA MET A 4 -11.34 -5.21 0.16
C MET A 4 -11.83 -4.12 1.09
N ILE A 5 -10.90 -3.47 1.77
CA ILE A 5 -11.18 -2.35 2.65
C ILE A 5 -10.86 -1.07 1.90
N GLU A 6 -11.77 -0.13 1.90
CA GLU A 6 -11.56 1.17 1.25
C GLU A 6 -11.25 2.22 2.29
N LEU A 7 -10.20 3.00 2.01
CA LEU A 7 -9.82 4.13 2.85
C LEU A 7 -9.94 5.39 2.00
N GLY A 8 -10.98 6.17 2.23
CA GLY A 8 -11.12 7.45 1.58
C GLY A 8 -11.42 7.41 0.10
N GLY A 9 -11.91 6.29 -0.41
CA GLY A 9 -12.38 6.21 -1.79
C GLY A 9 -11.31 5.94 -2.84
N ASN A 10 -10.07 6.29 -2.59
CA ASN A 10 -8.99 6.08 -3.56
C ASN A 10 -7.85 5.23 -3.01
N ILE A 11 -8.06 4.62 -1.86
CA ILE A 11 -7.10 3.69 -1.27
C ILE A 11 -7.85 2.40 -0.96
N LYS A 12 -7.32 1.28 -1.45
CA LYS A 12 -7.96 -0.01 -1.23
C LYS A 12 -6.95 -0.97 -0.64
N LEU A 13 -7.38 -1.71 0.36
CA LEU A 13 -6.57 -2.71 1.03
C LEU A 13 -7.21 -4.07 0.83
N ASP A 14 -6.49 -4.96 0.16
CA ASP A 14 -6.98 -6.30 -0.14
C ASP A 14 -6.19 -7.32 0.68
N GLY A 15 -6.92 -8.20 1.37
CA GLY A 15 -6.30 -9.21 2.22
C GLY A 15 -5.99 -8.74 3.62
N PHE A 16 -6.56 -7.62 4.05
CA PHE A 16 -6.25 -7.02 5.34
C PHE A 16 -7.33 -7.28 6.39
N GLN A 17 -8.38 -8.07 6.08
CA GLN A 17 -9.50 -8.22 7.00
C GLN A 17 -9.14 -8.92 8.30
N GLU A 18 -8.11 -9.74 8.30
CA GLU A 18 -7.73 -10.47 9.50
C GLU A 18 -6.72 -9.73 10.36
N ILE A 19 -6.36 -8.52 9.94
CA ILE A 19 -5.44 -7.71 10.73
C ILE A 19 -6.22 -7.14 11.92
N ASP A 20 -5.63 -7.24 13.11
CA ASP A 20 -6.31 -6.77 14.32
C ASP A 20 -6.40 -5.23 14.32
N PRO A 21 -7.41 -4.71 15.04
CA PRO A 21 -7.67 -3.26 14.98
C PRO A 21 -6.50 -2.37 15.39
N PRO A 22 -5.71 -2.67 16.42
CA PRO A 22 -4.57 -1.81 16.75
C PRO A 22 -3.56 -1.73 15.62
N ALA A 23 -3.30 -2.85 14.93
CA ALA A 23 -2.37 -2.86 13.80
C ALA A 23 -2.94 -2.07 12.64
N MET A 24 -4.25 -2.14 12.40
CA MET A 24 -4.88 -1.38 11.34
C MET A 24 -4.74 0.12 11.54
N ILE A 25 -4.77 0.59 12.77
CA ILE A 25 -4.56 2.01 13.05
C ILE A 25 -3.18 2.45 12.58
N ILE A 26 -2.16 1.63 12.85
CA ILE A 26 -0.79 1.93 12.43
C ILE A 26 -0.68 1.89 10.92
N ILE A 27 -1.29 0.87 10.29
CA ILE A 27 -1.27 0.74 8.84
C ILE A 27 -1.89 1.95 8.16
N LYS A 28 -3.03 2.39 8.68
CA LYS A 28 -3.71 3.56 8.11
C LYS A 28 -2.84 4.80 8.18
N LYS A 29 -2.06 4.97 9.25
CA LYS A 29 -1.15 6.10 9.37
C LYS A 29 -0.02 6.01 8.34
N ILE A 30 0.57 4.82 8.18
CA ILE A 30 1.64 4.63 7.21
C ILE A 30 1.13 4.92 5.81
N VAL A 31 0.01 4.31 5.45
CA VAL A 31 -0.57 4.48 4.11
C VAL A 31 -0.96 5.94 3.88
N GLY A 32 -1.58 6.56 4.88
CA GLY A 32 -2.00 7.95 4.75
C GLY A 32 -0.83 8.90 4.51
N ASN A 33 0.29 8.67 5.19
CA ASN A 33 1.47 9.49 4.99
C ASN A 33 2.02 9.36 3.58
N TYR A 34 2.04 8.14 3.04
CA TYR A 34 2.53 7.93 1.67
C TYR A 34 1.57 8.51 0.65
N VAL A 35 0.26 8.34 0.85
CA VAL A 35 -0.72 8.89 -0.08
C VAL A 35 -0.62 10.40 -0.14
N LYS A 36 -0.41 11.04 1.00
CA LYS A 36 -0.22 12.49 1.03
C LYS A 36 0.98 12.89 0.17
N LYS A 37 2.08 12.14 0.28
CA LYS A 37 3.26 12.41 -0.53
C LYS A 37 2.99 12.15 -2.01
N PHE A 38 2.26 11.09 -2.34
CA PHE A 38 1.90 10.83 -3.74
C PHE A 38 1.10 12.00 -4.31
N GLN A 39 0.15 12.50 -3.54
CA GLN A 39 -0.69 13.61 -4.00
C GLN A 39 0.13 14.89 -4.19
N GLU A 40 1.14 15.09 -3.37
CA GLU A 40 2.00 16.27 -3.49
C GLU A 40 2.95 16.17 -4.66
N GLN A 41 3.41 14.96 -4.99
CA GLN A 41 4.44 14.78 -5.99
C GLN A 41 3.90 14.43 -7.37
N THR A 42 2.71 13.86 -7.44
CA THR A 42 2.11 13.55 -8.72
C THR A 42 0.68 14.06 -8.73
N SER A 43 0.40 14.99 -9.61
CA SER A 43 -0.95 15.54 -9.74
C SER A 43 -1.91 14.54 -10.36
N SER A 44 -1.40 13.44 -10.90
CA SER A 44 -2.22 12.46 -11.59
C SER A 44 -2.55 11.23 -10.75
N PHE A 45 -2.26 11.26 -9.46
CA PHE A 45 -2.57 10.14 -8.58
C PHE A 45 -4.08 9.89 -8.55
N GLN A 46 -4.48 8.66 -8.83
CA GLN A 46 -5.90 8.28 -8.84
C GLN A 46 -6.23 7.24 -7.79
N GLU A 47 -5.40 6.20 -7.66
CA GLU A 47 -5.74 5.09 -6.79
C GLU A 47 -4.49 4.38 -6.31
N LEU A 48 -4.54 3.92 -5.07
CA LEU A 48 -3.52 3.06 -4.49
C LEU A 48 -4.19 1.79 -3.99
N ILE A 49 -3.68 0.65 -4.41
CA ILE A 49 -4.17 -0.65 -3.96
C ILE A 49 -3.02 -1.41 -3.33
N LEU A 50 -3.23 -1.91 -2.13
CA LEU A 50 -2.28 -2.77 -1.44
C LEU A 50 -2.86 -4.16 -1.34
N HIS A 51 -2.10 -5.16 -1.74
CA HIS A 51 -2.46 -6.58 -1.59
C HIS A 51 -1.55 -7.19 -0.55
N LEU A 52 -2.14 -7.85 0.42
CA LEU A 52 -1.41 -8.53 1.48
C LEU A 52 -1.53 -10.03 1.28
N ASP A 53 -0.39 -10.71 1.26
CA ASP A 53 -0.34 -12.15 1.20
C ASP A 53 0.50 -12.63 2.38
N ASN A 54 -0.15 -13.29 3.32
CA ASN A 54 0.49 -13.76 4.54
C ASN A 54 0.88 -15.23 4.36
N SER A 55 2.12 -15.46 3.98
CA SER A 55 2.61 -16.82 3.83
C SER A 55 3.26 -17.29 5.13
N LYS A 56 3.71 -18.55 5.11
CA LYS A 56 4.20 -19.18 6.35
C LYS A 56 5.41 -18.47 6.93
N ASP A 57 6.33 -18.06 6.08
CA ASP A 57 7.63 -17.57 6.54
C ASP A 57 7.79 -16.08 6.42
N SER A 58 6.92 -15.43 5.66
CA SER A 58 7.06 -14.00 5.47
C SER A 58 5.73 -13.41 5.03
N ILE A 59 5.66 -12.10 5.09
CA ILE A 59 4.48 -11.34 4.68
C ILE A 59 4.86 -10.61 3.41
N GLN A 60 4.06 -10.79 2.36
CA GLN A 60 4.28 -10.13 1.08
C GLN A 60 3.24 -9.06 0.87
N VAL A 61 3.69 -7.91 0.42
CA VAL A 61 2.80 -6.79 0.13
C VAL A 61 3.09 -6.31 -1.28
N GLN A 62 2.04 -6.21 -2.08
CA GLN A 62 2.11 -5.61 -3.40
C GLN A 62 1.44 -4.26 -3.35
N ALA A 63 2.09 -3.26 -3.92
CA ALA A 63 1.53 -1.92 -4.03
C ALA A 63 1.31 -1.59 -5.50
N LYS A 64 0.12 -1.13 -5.83
CA LYS A 64 -0.22 -0.69 -7.18
C LYS A 64 -0.69 0.75 -7.10
N LEU A 65 0.03 1.61 -7.78
CA LEU A 65 -0.28 3.03 -7.83
C LEU A 65 -0.76 3.37 -9.24
N SER A 66 -1.96 3.90 -9.32
CA SER A 66 -2.57 4.24 -10.61
C SER A 66 -2.73 5.74 -10.76
N GLY A 67 -2.56 6.20 -11.98
CA GLY A 67 -2.70 7.61 -12.33
C GLY A 67 -2.56 7.75 -13.82
N SER A 68 -1.84 8.77 -14.29
CA SER A 68 -1.53 8.89 -15.70
C SER A 68 -0.65 7.73 -16.14
N ARG A 69 0.12 7.15 -15.23
CA ARG A 69 0.91 5.95 -15.45
C ARG A 69 0.70 5.03 -14.26
N ASP A 70 0.88 3.74 -14.49
CA ASP A 70 0.72 2.74 -13.44
C ASP A 70 2.09 2.28 -12.95
N PHE A 71 2.22 2.15 -11.65
CA PHE A 71 3.44 1.67 -11.02
C PHE A 71 3.10 0.52 -10.09
N ASN A 72 4.00 -0.45 -10.01
CA ASN A 72 3.83 -1.62 -9.16
C ASN A 72 5.10 -1.85 -8.38
N SER A 73 4.94 -2.35 -7.16
CA SER A 73 6.06 -2.82 -6.38
C SER A 73 5.63 -4.03 -5.57
N GLN A 74 6.61 -4.74 -5.05
CA GLN A 74 6.37 -5.89 -4.20
C GLN A 74 7.50 -5.96 -3.18
N ALA A 75 7.14 -6.21 -1.93
CA ALA A 75 8.13 -6.33 -0.87
C ALA A 75 7.69 -7.43 0.08
N SER A 76 8.64 -8.01 0.78
CA SER A 76 8.35 -9.00 1.80
C SER A 76 9.21 -8.75 3.02
N ASP A 77 8.67 -9.14 4.17
CA ASP A 77 9.37 -9.01 5.44
C ASP A 77 8.63 -9.88 6.44
N VAL A 78 9.32 -10.24 7.52
CA VAL A 78 8.65 -10.96 8.61
C VAL A 78 7.79 -10.01 9.43
N ASN A 79 8.03 -8.71 9.33
CA ASN A 79 7.28 -7.69 10.03
C ASN A 79 6.31 -7.02 9.06
N LEU A 80 5.02 -7.03 9.40
CA LEU A 80 3.97 -6.50 8.53
C LEU A 80 4.19 -5.03 8.20
N PHE A 81 4.52 -4.21 9.19
CA PHE A 81 4.67 -2.79 8.97
C PHE A 81 5.86 -2.48 8.08
N PHE A 82 6.94 -3.23 8.24
CA PHE A 82 8.13 -3.06 7.39
C PHE A 82 7.82 -3.49 5.95
N ALA A 83 7.05 -4.56 5.77
CA ALA A 83 6.69 -5.01 4.43
C ALA A 83 5.87 -3.93 3.71
N ILE A 84 4.91 -3.35 4.41
CA ILE A 84 4.07 -2.29 3.84
C ILE A 84 4.93 -1.07 3.50
N ASP A 85 5.78 -0.66 4.42
CA ASP A 85 6.63 0.52 4.21
C ASP A 85 7.57 0.29 3.03
N LYS A 86 8.16 -0.89 2.92
CA LYS A 86 9.04 -1.19 1.80
C LYS A 86 8.31 -1.12 0.47
N ALA A 87 7.11 -1.71 0.40
CA ALA A 87 6.36 -1.71 -0.85
C ALA A 87 5.98 -0.30 -1.26
N LEU A 88 5.52 0.51 -0.30
CA LEU A 88 5.14 1.89 -0.58
C LEU A 88 6.34 2.74 -0.96
N SER A 89 7.47 2.53 -0.27
CA SER A 89 8.69 3.26 -0.58
C SER A 89 9.18 2.94 -2.00
N GLN A 90 9.10 1.67 -2.39
CA GLN A 90 9.51 1.26 -3.73
C GLN A 90 8.62 1.87 -4.81
N VAL A 91 7.31 1.82 -4.61
CA VAL A 91 6.40 2.35 -5.62
C VAL A 91 6.53 3.87 -5.70
N MET A 92 6.80 4.53 -4.59
CA MET A 92 7.06 5.97 -4.60
C MET A 92 8.33 6.28 -5.38
N GLY A 93 9.37 5.49 -5.19
CA GLY A 93 10.61 5.67 -5.94
C GLY A 93 10.40 5.52 -7.43
N GLU A 94 9.57 4.54 -7.84
CA GLU A 94 9.25 4.37 -9.26
C GLU A 94 8.47 5.56 -9.80
N ALA A 95 7.52 6.06 -9.02
CA ALA A 95 6.68 7.17 -9.46
C ALA A 95 7.48 8.47 -9.57
N GLN A 96 8.58 8.60 -8.84
CA GLN A 96 9.42 9.79 -8.90
C GLN A 96 10.39 9.77 -10.05
N LYS A 97 10.63 8.62 -10.63
CA LYS A 97 11.53 8.53 -11.79
C LYS A 97 10.82 9.08 -13.02
N LYS A 98 11.57 9.74 -13.83
CA LYS A 98 11.03 10.31 -15.07
C LYS A 98 11.59 9.62 -16.29
#